data_05ef302fe595fa8db750ef356274e741
#
_entry.id   05ef302fe595fa8db750ef356274e741
#
_cell.length_a   1.000
_cell.length_b   1.000
_cell.length_c   1.000
_cell.angle_alpha   90.00
_cell.angle_beta   90.00
_cell.angle_gamma   90.00
#
_symmetry.space_group_name_H-M   'P 1'
#
loop_
_entity.id
_entity.type
_entity.pdbx_description
1 polymer ?
#
loop_
_entity_poly.entity_id
_entity_poly.type
_entity_poly.pdbx_seq_one_letter_code
_entity_poly.pdbx_strand_id
1 'polypeptide(L)'
;PHSLSQKNKIYFKNGMILSNEPGYYREGSFGIRIENLVYIKKNKFKELTMAPIDKDLIDKKILNSSEILWLNNYHKLVKKCLNKFMNKSEKIQLAKACSPI
;
A
#
# COMPACT_ATOMS: atom_id res chain seq x y z
N PRO A 1 -15.53 -6.11 -2.63
CA PRO A 1 -14.65 -6.66 -1.58
C PRO A 1 -15.12 -6.23 -0.20
N HIS A 2 -14.83 -7.05 0.83
CA HIS A 2 -15.08 -6.67 2.21
C HIS A 2 -13.99 -5.69 2.67
N SER A 3 -14.36 -4.63 3.41
CA SER A 3 -13.39 -3.70 3.99
C SER A 3 -12.90 -4.16 5.37
N LEU A 4 -11.67 -3.81 5.72
CA LEU A 4 -11.16 -3.94 7.06
C LEU A 4 -11.78 -2.85 7.95
N SER A 5 -12.62 -3.23 8.89
CA SER A 5 -13.28 -2.30 9.82
C SER A 5 -13.39 -2.94 11.20
N GLN A 6 -13.17 -2.15 12.25
CA GLN A 6 -13.37 -2.59 13.65
C GLN A 6 -14.81 -3.01 13.95
N LYS A 7 -15.79 -2.55 13.14
CA LYS A 7 -17.21 -2.89 13.30
C LYS A 7 -17.60 -4.21 12.61
N ASN A 8 -16.69 -4.79 11.81
CA ASN A 8 -16.98 -6.00 11.05
C ASN A 8 -16.74 -7.24 11.91
N LYS A 9 -17.79 -8.04 12.12
CA LYS A 9 -17.77 -9.29 12.91
C LYS A 9 -17.55 -10.54 12.06
N ILE A 10 -17.18 -10.40 10.78
CA ILE A 10 -16.96 -11.55 9.89
C ILE A 10 -15.54 -12.09 10.11
N TYR A 11 -15.46 -13.39 10.44
CA TYR A 11 -14.16 -14.07 10.53
C TYR A 11 -13.49 -14.19 9.17
N PHE A 12 -12.23 -13.84 9.12
CA PHE A 12 -11.44 -13.93 7.90
C PHE A 12 -11.14 -15.38 7.51
N LYS A 13 -11.31 -15.70 6.24
CA LYS A 13 -11.04 -17.02 5.67
C LYS A 13 -9.99 -16.93 4.57
N ASN A 14 -9.21 -17.99 4.40
CA ASN A 14 -8.26 -18.08 3.29
C ASN A 14 -8.97 -17.88 1.94
N GLY A 15 -8.35 -17.11 1.05
CA GLY A 15 -8.91 -16.75 -0.25
C GLY A 15 -9.80 -15.51 -0.25
N MET A 16 -10.19 -14.95 0.92
CA MET A 16 -10.89 -13.68 0.95
C MET A 16 -10.01 -12.54 0.44
N ILE A 17 -10.62 -11.65 -0.34
CA ILE A 17 -10.03 -10.39 -0.79
C ILE A 17 -10.72 -9.25 -0.03
N LEU A 18 -9.91 -8.35 0.50
CA LEU A 18 -10.33 -7.24 1.35
C LEU A 18 -9.69 -5.95 0.86
N SER A 19 -10.38 -4.82 0.99
CA SER A 19 -9.76 -3.52 0.90
C SER A 19 -9.18 -3.10 2.25
N ASN A 20 -7.92 -2.67 2.25
CA ASN A 20 -7.28 -1.99 3.36
C ASN A 20 -7.16 -0.52 2.97
N GLU A 21 -8.05 0.31 3.50
CA GLU A 21 -8.28 1.68 3.02
C GLU A 21 -8.39 2.72 4.15
N PRO A 22 -7.34 2.83 5.01
CA PRO A 22 -7.33 3.86 6.02
C PRO A 22 -7.36 5.25 5.37
N GLY A 23 -8.13 6.17 5.96
CA GLY A 23 -8.23 7.52 5.47
C GLY A 23 -8.44 8.53 6.59
N TYR A 24 -8.05 9.77 6.33
CA TYR A 24 -8.30 10.93 7.17
C TYR A 24 -9.08 11.96 6.35
N TYR A 25 -10.14 12.49 6.94
CA TYR A 25 -11.03 13.43 6.26
C TYR A 25 -11.31 14.62 7.16
N ARG A 26 -11.05 15.82 6.66
CA ARG A 26 -11.34 17.09 7.32
C ARG A 26 -12.43 17.80 6.55
N GLU A 27 -13.62 17.93 7.15
CA GLU A 27 -14.77 18.55 6.54
C GLU A 27 -14.46 19.97 6.03
N GLY A 28 -14.91 20.30 4.81
CA GLY A 28 -14.67 21.58 4.15
C GLY A 28 -13.22 21.87 3.77
N SER A 29 -12.28 20.91 3.92
CA SER A 29 -10.86 21.14 3.68
C SER A 29 -10.26 20.07 2.74
N PHE A 30 -9.95 18.88 3.24
CA PHE A 30 -9.33 17.81 2.42
C PHE A 30 -9.61 16.42 2.96
N GLY A 31 -9.37 15.41 2.12
CA GLY A 31 -9.33 14.01 2.50
C GLY A 31 -8.14 13.32 1.88
N ILE A 32 -7.55 12.39 2.61
CA ILE A 32 -6.47 11.51 2.13
C ILE A 32 -6.84 10.08 2.47
N ARG A 33 -6.71 9.17 1.50
CA ARG A 33 -6.85 7.73 1.68
C ARG A 33 -5.74 6.99 0.98
N ILE A 34 -5.17 6.00 1.65
CA ILE A 34 -4.30 5.01 1.03
C ILE A 34 -5.10 3.72 0.96
N GLU A 35 -5.18 3.12 -0.22
CA GLU A 35 -5.99 1.93 -0.43
C GLU A 35 -5.19 0.85 -1.16
N ASN A 36 -5.06 -0.30 -0.51
CA ASN A 36 -4.54 -1.50 -1.11
C ASN A 36 -5.56 -2.64 -0.96
N LEU A 37 -5.67 -3.47 -1.98
CA LEU A 37 -6.31 -4.77 -1.86
C LEU A 37 -5.33 -5.77 -1.25
N VAL A 38 -5.82 -6.57 -0.33
CA VAL A 38 -5.09 -7.67 0.28
C VAL A 38 -5.90 -8.95 0.16
N TYR A 39 -5.24 -10.10 0.14
CA TYR A 39 -5.89 -11.40 0.23
C TYR A 39 -5.34 -12.21 1.40
N ILE A 40 -6.16 -13.13 1.91
CA ILE A 40 -5.80 -13.97 3.04
C ILE A 40 -5.22 -15.28 2.54
N LYS A 41 -4.01 -15.59 2.97
CA LYS A 41 -3.33 -16.86 2.71
C LYS A 41 -2.61 -17.33 3.97
N LYS A 42 -2.92 -18.55 4.41
CA LYS A 42 -2.34 -19.16 5.63
C LYS A 42 -2.48 -18.22 6.84
N ASN A 43 -3.67 -17.66 7.04
CA ASN A 43 -4.00 -16.71 8.11
C ASN A 43 -3.13 -15.44 8.15
N LYS A 44 -2.56 -15.04 7.01
CA LYS A 44 -1.78 -13.81 6.86
C LYS A 44 -2.33 -12.97 5.71
N PHE A 45 -2.28 -11.66 5.86
CA PHE A 45 -2.55 -10.74 4.77
C PHE A 45 -1.39 -10.73 3.77
N LYS A 46 -1.73 -10.77 2.50
CA LYS A 46 -0.80 -10.66 1.39
C LYS A 46 -1.25 -9.52 0.48
N GLU A 47 -0.33 -8.69 0.08
CA GLU A 47 -0.59 -7.59 -0.84
C GLU A 47 -1.05 -8.11 -2.20
N LEU A 48 -2.11 -7.54 -2.72
CA LEU A 48 -2.63 -7.78 -4.07
C LEU A 48 -2.39 -6.56 -4.97
N THR A 49 -2.56 -5.35 -4.41
CA THR A 49 -2.24 -4.11 -5.11
C THR A 49 -0.72 -3.93 -5.19
N MET A 50 -0.22 -3.73 -6.42
CA MET A 50 1.19 -3.46 -6.70
C MET A 50 1.32 -2.09 -7.36
N ALA A 51 1.12 -1.02 -6.59
CA ALA A 51 1.27 0.37 -7.04
C ALA A 51 2.13 1.15 -6.03
N PRO A 52 3.04 2.02 -6.47
CA PRO A 52 3.79 2.88 -5.55
C PRO A 52 2.84 3.80 -4.77
N ILE A 53 3.09 3.96 -3.48
CA ILE A 53 2.44 5.00 -2.68
C ILE A 53 3.13 6.32 -3.00
N ASP A 54 2.34 7.37 -3.26
CA ASP A 54 2.87 8.70 -3.52
C ASP A 54 3.62 9.23 -2.28
N LYS A 55 4.89 9.56 -2.46
CA LYS A 55 5.78 10.00 -1.39
C LYS A 55 5.75 11.50 -1.16
N ASP A 56 5.27 12.28 -2.13
CA ASP A 56 5.30 13.75 -2.06
C ASP A 56 4.36 14.29 -0.98
N LEU A 57 3.37 13.47 -0.57
CA LEU A 57 2.43 13.79 0.51
C LEU A 57 2.82 13.21 1.87
N ILE A 58 3.99 12.57 1.98
CA ILE A 58 4.45 11.91 3.20
C ILE A 58 5.45 12.80 3.94
N ASP A 59 5.08 13.27 5.14
CA ASP A 59 6.06 13.88 6.05
C ASP A 59 6.81 12.78 6.82
N LYS A 60 8.01 12.47 6.35
CA LYS A 60 8.84 11.43 6.96
C LYS A 60 9.29 11.74 8.39
N LYS A 61 9.19 12.99 8.85
CA LYS A 61 9.58 13.39 10.23
C LYS A 61 8.60 12.83 11.27
N ILE A 62 7.36 12.54 10.89
CA ILE A 62 6.35 11.98 11.78
C ILE A 62 6.28 10.45 11.72
N LEU A 63 7.00 9.81 10.80
CA LEU A 63 7.09 8.36 10.71
C LEU A 63 8.16 7.81 11.64
N ASN A 64 7.87 6.71 12.31
CA ASN A 64 8.86 5.97 13.05
C ASN A 64 9.68 5.05 12.13
N SER A 65 10.78 4.47 12.66
CA SER A 65 11.70 3.64 11.88
C SER A 65 11.04 2.39 11.29
N SER A 66 10.07 1.79 11.98
CA SER A 66 9.38 0.60 11.49
C SER A 66 8.42 0.93 10.34
N GLU A 67 7.78 2.08 10.37
CA GLU A 67 6.91 2.57 9.30
C GLU A 67 7.71 2.92 8.04
N ILE A 68 8.85 3.59 8.20
CA ILE A 68 9.79 3.87 7.09
C ILE A 68 10.29 2.57 6.47
N LEU A 69 10.70 1.61 7.30
CA LEU A 69 11.17 0.30 6.83
C LEU A 69 10.07 -0.45 6.07
N TRP A 70 8.84 -0.45 6.60
CA TRP A 70 7.69 -1.07 5.94
C TRP A 70 7.44 -0.46 4.56
N LEU A 71 7.38 0.87 4.45
CA LEU A 71 7.13 1.58 3.20
C LEU A 71 8.23 1.30 2.16
N ASN A 72 9.49 1.34 2.58
CA ASN A 72 10.63 1.04 1.71
C ASN A 72 10.61 -0.43 1.23
N ASN A 73 10.25 -1.36 2.09
CA ASN A 73 10.11 -2.78 1.71
C ASN A 73 8.91 -3.00 0.77
N TYR A 74 7.79 -2.33 1.00
CA TYR A 74 6.65 -2.34 0.10
C TYR A 74 7.05 -1.84 -1.30
N HIS A 75 7.72 -0.68 -1.40
CA HIS A 75 8.20 -0.16 -2.68
C HIS A 75 9.20 -1.08 -3.38
N LYS A 76 10.09 -1.76 -2.64
CA LYS A 76 10.97 -2.80 -3.21
C LYS A 76 10.16 -3.95 -3.82
N LEU A 77 9.11 -4.40 -3.14
CA LEU A 77 8.22 -5.44 -3.65
C LEU A 77 7.50 -5.00 -4.92
N VAL A 78 6.89 -3.81 -4.93
CA VAL A 78 6.22 -3.22 -6.09
C VAL A 78 7.16 -3.16 -7.29
N LYS A 79 8.35 -2.59 -7.11
CA LYS A 79 9.38 -2.51 -8.15
C LYS A 79 9.74 -3.89 -8.71
N LYS A 80 9.98 -4.86 -7.83
CA LYS A 80 10.32 -6.25 -8.23
C LYS A 80 9.21 -6.89 -9.06
N CYS A 81 7.95 -6.71 -8.65
CA CYS A 81 6.79 -7.30 -9.34
C CYS A 81 6.54 -6.66 -10.71
N LEU A 82 6.65 -5.33 -10.82
CA LEU A 82 6.28 -4.61 -12.01
C LEU A 82 7.40 -4.50 -13.05
N ASN A 83 8.67 -4.53 -12.62
CA ASN A 83 9.83 -4.24 -13.48
C ASN A 83 9.88 -5.11 -14.76
N LYS A 84 9.40 -6.34 -14.70
CA LYS A 84 9.37 -7.27 -15.85
C LYS A 84 8.37 -6.90 -16.93
N PHE A 85 7.39 -6.06 -16.62
CA PHE A 85 6.35 -5.62 -17.54
C PHE A 85 6.62 -4.24 -18.14
N MET A 86 7.69 -3.56 -17.69
CA MET A 86 8.00 -2.18 -18.01
C MET A 86 9.05 -2.06 -19.12
N ASN A 87 8.87 -1.11 -20.03
CA ASN A 87 9.90 -0.70 -20.97
C ASN A 87 11.02 0.11 -20.27
N LYS A 88 12.05 0.52 -21.01
CA LYS A 88 13.23 1.22 -20.45
C LYS A 88 12.87 2.55 -19.76
N SER A 89 12.02 3.36 -20.36
CA SER A 89 11.58 4.65 -19.79
C SER A 89 10.72 4.45 -18.53
N GLU A 90 9.77 3.51 -18.57
CA GLU A 90 8.90 3.17 -17.45
C GLU A 90 9.68 2.61 -16.27
N LYS A 91 10.73 1.81 -16.49
CA LYS A 91 11.63 1.33 -15.44
C LYS A 91 12.31 2.46 -14.67
N ILE A 92 12.70 3.54 -15.37
CA ILE A 92 13.31 4.72 -14.75
C ILE A 92 12.27 5.42 -13.84
N GLN A 93 11.05 5.61 -14.34
CA GLN A 93 9.97 6.23 -13.57
C GLN A 93 9.57 5.37 -12.37
N LEU A 94 9.42 4.05 -12.55
CA LEU A 94 9.13 3.12 -11.47
C LEU A 94 10.24 3.13 -10.41
N ALA A 95 11.51 3.18 -10.82
CA ALA A 95 12.63 3.26 -9.90
C ALA A 95 12.60 4.55 -9.07
N LYS A 96 12.24 5.69 -9.68
CA LYS A 96 12.05 6.97 -8.98
C LYS A 96 10.89 6.90 -7.99
N ALA A 97 9.72 6.41 -8.43
CA ALA A 97 8.54 6.29 -7.57
C ALA A 97 8.79 5.35 -6.37
N CYS A 98 9.54 4.26 -6.58
CA CYS A 98 9.86 3.26 -5.54
C CYS A 98 11.18 3.51 -4.82
N SER A 99 11.81 4.68 -4.97
CA SER A 99 13.04 5.00 -4.22
C SER A 99 12.74 5.14 -2.72
N PRO A 100 13.69 4.80 -1.83
CA PRO A 100 13.52 4.98 -0.39
C PRO A 100 13.19 6.44 0.00
N ILE A 101 12.47 6.60 1.10
CA ILE A 101 12.22 7.90 1.73
C ILE A 101 13.23 8.18 2.84
#